data_532f9235ccafb2e8464d27ff520c2762
#
_entry.id   532f9235ccafb2e8464d27ff520c2762
#
_cell.length_a   1.000
_cell.length_b   1.000
_cell.length_c   1.000
_cell.angle_alpha   90.00
_cell.angle_beta   90.00
_cell.angle_gamma   90.00
#
_symmetry.space_group_name_H-M   'P 1'
#
loop_
_entity.id
_entity.type
_entity.pdbx_description
1 polymer ?
#
loop_
_entity_poly.entity_id
_entity_poly.type
_entity_poly.pdbx_seq_one_letter_code
_entity_poly.pdbx_strand_id
1 'polypeptide(L)'
;MEQYEPDLPHALHSVTAGRGFLSAAQLAAIGRSVTNGRGALTRRSLLRASGVGALTVGSLATLSACGIPAATKENGTGPSNTDHSAREKEINFSNWTQYMDISDDKKHHPTLDEFTRRTGIQVKYTEDINDNVEFFGKIKPQLAGGQDTGRDLIVLTDWLAARLIRLGWAQKLDPSHLPHAYANLSPQFRMPDWDPGRAYSYPWTGIPTVIAYNAKATGGKKVDSITQLLDDPSLKGRVGFLSEMRDSIGMTLLDLGKDPGNFTDADFDAAIGRLQKGVDSKQIRRFTGNDYTGDLVKGDLAACVAWGGDVTQLRADNPDIKYAIPAAGYMTSTDNLLVPAKARHQSNAEKLIDYYYDLPVAAKLAAFINYQCPVDGVRDDLAKIDPALAQNELILPDRAMTAKSHSFRSLSEAEETAYEQKFSKLIGA
;
A
#
# COMPACT_ATOMS: atom_id res chain seq x y z
N MET A 1 -67.03 -9.08 11.07
CA MET A 1 -65.96 -9.49 10.10
C MET A 1 -64.74 -8.69 10.49
N GLU A 2 -63.98 -9.26 11.43
CA GLU A 2 -62.74 -8.71 11.92
C GLU A 2 -61.61 -9.04 10.95
N GLN A 3 -60.86 -8.04 10.55
CA GLN A 3 -59.63 -8.19 9.77
C GLN A 3 -58.48 -8.53 10.70
N TYR A 4 -57.92 -9.67 10.47
CA TYR A 4 -56.74 -10.20 11.16
C TYR A 4 -55.48 -9.66 10.45
N GLU A 5 -54.70 -8.75 11.08
CA GLU A 5 -53.35 -8.40 10.69
C GLU A 5 -52.37 -9.34 11.41
N PRO A 6 -51.42 -9.95 10.70
CA PRO A 6 -50.37 -10.69 11.37
C PRO A 6 -49.22 -9.76 11.75
N ASP A 7 -48.87 -9.75 13.05
CA ASP A 7 -47.68 -9.17 13.64
C ASP A 7 -46.42 -9.74 13.00
N LEU A 8 -45.62 -8.86 12.39
CA LEU A 8 -44.24 -9.13 12.02
C LEU A 8 -43.31 -8.77 13.19
N PRO A 9 -42.36 -9.63 13.58
CA PRO A 9 -41.47 -9.33 14.70
C PRO A 9 -40.45 -8.27 14.29
N HIS A 10 -40.38 -7.20 15.05
CA HIS A 10 -39.32 -6.22 15.10
C HIS A 10 -37.99 -6.87 15.55
N ALA A 11 -37.15 -7.24 14.59
CA ALA A 11 -35.75 -7.62 14.86
C ALA A 11 -34.89 -7.44 13.62
N LEU A 12 -34.77 -6.20 13.13
CA LEU A 12 -33.76 -5.82 12.13
C LEU A 12 -33.44 -4.32 12.25
N HIS A 13 -33.03 -3.89 13.43
CA HIS A 13 -32.38 -2.61 13.63
C HIS A 13 -31.30 -2.79 14.67
N SER A 14 -30.07 -3.18 14.28
CA SER A 14 -28.83 -2.88 15.00
C SER A 14 -27.60 -3.60 14.42
N VAL A 15 -27.26 -3.40 13.14
CA VAL A 15 -25.95 -3.86 12.63
C VAL A 15 -25.19 -2.74 11.88
N THR A 16 -25.64 -1.48 11.95
CA THR A 16 -24.95 -0.37 11.26
C THR A 16 -24.32 0.68 12.18
N ALA A 17 -24.12 0.38 13.46
CA ALA A 17 -23.48 1.33 14.38
C ALA A 17 -22.24 0.70 15.01
N GLY A 18 -21.09 0.74 14.34
CA GLY A 18 -19.83 0.23 14.90
C GLY A 18 -18.58 0.45 14.07
N ARG A 19 -18.63 1.15 12.94
CA ARG A 19 -17.41 1.53 12.19
C ARG A 19 -16.99 2.92 12.63
N GLY A 20 -16.26 3.00 13.78
CA GLY A 20 -15.75 4.25 14.29
C GLY A 20 -14.54 4.75 13.52
N PHE A 21 -14.76 5.59 12.52
CA PHE A 21 -13.72 6.54 12.11
C PHE A 21 -13.31 7.39 13.30
N LEU A 22 -12.00 7.68 13.44
CA LEU A 22 -11.57 8.71 14.37
C LEU A 22 -12.34 9.98 14.01
N SER A 23 -13.10 10.52 14.98
CA SER A 23 -13.84 11.75 14.76
C SER A 23 -12.87 12.88 14.39
N ALA A 24 -13.34 13.89 13.66
CA ALA A 24 -12.53 15.07 13.33
C ALA A 24 -11.85 15.68 14.56
N ALA A 25 -12.43 15.50 15.75
CA ALA A 25 -11.84 15.88 17.03
C ALA A 25 -10.65 14.99 17.45
N GLN A 26 -10.65 13.71 17.09
CA GLN A 26 -9.55 12.78 17.38
C GLN A 26 -8.38 12.99 16.40
N LEU A 27 -8.66 13.27 15.12
CA LEU A 27 -7.66 13.67 14.13
C LEU A 27 -7.02 15.03 14.48
N ALA A 28 -7.81 15.98 15.00
CA ALA A 28 -7.31 17.27 15.51
C ALA A 28 -6.50 17.15 16.80
N ALA A 29 -6.68 16.08 17.59
CA ALA A 29 -5.87 15.81 18.79
C ALA A 29 -4.49 15.25 18.43
N ILE A 30 -4.39 14.41 17.40
CA ILE A 30 -3.12 13.89 16.88
C ILE A 30 -2.29 15.03 16.27
N GLY A 31 -2.90 15.92 15.49
CA GLY A 31 -2.24 17.10 14.93
C GLY A 31 -1.75 18.12 15.97
N ARG A 32 -2.35 18.18 17.15
CA ARG A 32 -1.94 19.08 18.25
C ARG A 32 -0.82 18.54 19.14
N SER A 33 -0.58 17.24 19.13
CA SER A 33 0.52 16.62 19.89
C SER A 33 1.90 16.89 19.26
N VAL A 34 1.97 17.19 17.96
CA VAL A 34 3.21 17.42 17.23
C VAL A 34 3.70 18.89 17.28
N THR A 35 2.84 19.84 17.70
CA THR A 35 3.17 21.27 17.65
C THR A 35 3.65 21.89 18.96
N ASN A 36 3.73 21.16 20.10
CA ASN A 36 4.11 21.69 21.39
C ASN A 36 5.43 21.15 21.94
N GLY A 37 6.46 21.08 21.10
CA GLY A 37 7.85 20.78 21.50
C GLY A 37 8.82 21.83 20.99
N ARG A 38 8.68 23.10 21.40
CA ARG A 38 9.71 24.12 21.17
C ARG A 38 10.81 24.03 22.21
N GLY A 39 11.92 23.36 21.83
CA GLY A 39 13.22 23.48 22.46
C GLY A 39 14.27 23.59 21.38
N ALA A 40 14.54 24.80 20.90
CA ALA A 40 15.58 25.06 19.90
C ALA A 40 16.96 24.82 20.51
N LEU A 41 17.62 23.70 20.15
CA LEU A 41 19.04 23.50 20.34
C LEU A 41 19.78 24.13 19.15
N THR A 42 20.40 25.29 19.37
CA THR A 42 21.20 25.99 18.39
C THR A 42 22.60 25.31 18.26
N ARG A 43 23.11 25.29 17.02
CA ARG A 43 24.43 24.73 16.63
C ARG A 43 25.63 25.26 17.42
N ARG A 44 25.47 26.20 18.37
CA ARG A 44 26.54 26.79 19.20
C ARG A 44 26.79 26.07 20.53
N SER A 45 25.96 25.14 20.99
CA SER A 45 26.13 24.43 22.25
C SER A 45 26.95 23.13 22.15
N LEU A 46 27.27 22.66 20.94
CA LEU A 46 28.00 21.40 20.71
C LEU A 46 29.52 21.54 20.56
N LEU A 47 30.06 22.79 20.58
CA LEU A 47 31.48 23.05 20.35
C LEU A 47 32.28 23.43 21.63
N ARG A 48 31.72 23.20 22.81
CA ARG A 48 32.45 23.60 24.09
C ARG A 48 32.78 22.44 25.03
N ALA A 49 32.79 21.19 24.56
CA ALA A 49 33.19 20.07 25.40
C ALA A 49 34.14 19.14 24.65
N SER A 50 35.34 19.60 24.31
CA SER A 50 36.48 18.71 24.00
C SER A 50 37.76 19.54 24.07
N GLY A 51 38.37 19.55 25.22
CA GLY A 51 39.72 19.99 25.42
C GLY A 51 40.55 18.88 26.07
N VAL A 52 41.71 18.66 25.49
CA VAL A 52 42.93 18.01 26.06
C VAL A 52 43.03 16.48 25.89
N GLY A 53 44.01 16.10 25.06
CA GLY A 53 44.86 14.96 25.37
C GLY A 53 45.32 14.07 24.21
N ALA A 54 46.54 14.34 23.75
CA ALA A 54 47.59 13.41 23.28
C ALA A 54 47.59 12.88 21.84
N LEU A 55 48.62 13.28 21.16
CA LEU A 55 49.24 12.79 19.91
C LEU A 55 49.53 11.29 19.90
N THR A 56 49.19 10.60 18.81
CA THR A 56 50.07 9.61 18.18
C THR A 56 49.83 9.57 16.66
N VAL A 57 50.95 9.46 15.96
CA VAL A 57 51.16 9.48 14.51
C VAL A 57 50.67 8.21 13.86
N GLY A 58 50.08 8.32 12.66
CA GLY A 58 50.19 7.24 11.69
C GLY A 58 48.94 6.87 10.89
N SER A 59 49.06 7.16 9.62
CA SER A 59 48.38 6.60 8.44
C SER A 59 47.21 7.36 7.88
N LEU A 60 47.52 8.03 6.75
CA LEU A 60 46.56 8.45 5.72
C LEU A 60 45.73 7.24 5.24
N ALA A 61 44.49 7.21 5.57
CA ALA A 61 43.51 6.39 4.88
C ALA A 61 42.59 7.32 4.09
N THR A 62 42.69 7.22 2.80
CA THR A 62 41.85 7.85 1.78
C THR A 62 40.38 7.65 2.10
N LEU A 63 39.63 8.74 2.17
CA LEU A 63 38.16 8.76 2.15
C LEU A 63 37.71 8.27 0.77
N SER A 64 37.58 6.96 0.62
CA SER A 64 36.81 6.38 -0.50
C SER A 64 35.33 6.60 -0.21
N ALA A 65 34.68 7.36 -1.08
CA ALA A 65 33.24 7.46 -1.15
C ALA A 65 32.62 6.04 -1.09
N CYS A 66 31.71 5.81 -0.14
CA CYS A 66 31.01 4.55 0.01
C CYS A 66 30.09 4.30 -1.21
N GLY A 67 30.67 3.78 -2.28
CA GLY A 67 29.97 3.02 -3.25
C GLY A 67 29.57 1.68 -2.61
N ILE A 68 28.28 1.36 -2.56
CA ILE A 68 27.80 0.04 -2.17
C ILE A 68 28.36 -0.95 -3.19
N PRO A 69 29.12 -1.99 -2.79
CA PRO A 69 29.60 -2.97 -3.77
C PRO A 69 28.40 -3.61 -4.45
N ALA A 70 28.41 -3.62 -5.78
CA ALA A 70 27.48 -4.45 -6.57
C ALA A 70 27.61 -5.89 -6.07
N ALA A 71 26.49 -6.51 -5.71
CA ALA A 71 26.46 -7.92 -5.36
C ALA A 71 27.05 -8.72 -6.50
N THR A 72 28.21 -9.31 -6.30
CA THR A 72 28.77 -10.30 -7.20
C THR A 72 27.77 -11.44 -7.29
N LYS A 73 27.40 -11.80 -8.53
CA LYS A 73 26.62 -13.01 -8.81
C LYS A 73 27.43 -14.23 -8.36
N GLU A 74 27.34 -14.57 -7.10
CA GLU A 74 27.67 -15.91 -6.65
C GLU A 74 26.48 -16.82 -6.90
N ASN A 75 26.68 -17.80 -7.75
CA ASN A 75 25.78 -18.92 -7.97
C ASN A 75 25.42 -19.55 -6.61
N GLY A 76 24.17 -19.44 -6.27
CA GLY A 76 23.40 -20.19 -5.31
C GLY A 76 24.14 -20.96 -4.23
N THR A 77 24.36 -20.38 -3.11
CA THR A 77 24.23 -20.92 -1.74
C THR A 77 24.51 -19.76 -0.79
N GLY A 78 23.55 -18.84 -0.65
CA GLY A 78 23.51 -18.01 0.54
C GLY A 78 23.41 -18.96 1.75
N PRO A 79 24.00 -18.61 2.93
CA PRO A 79 23.93 -19.49 4.09
C PRO A 79 22.47 -19.82 4.34
N SER A 80 22.14 -21.15 4.30
CA SER A 80 20.80 -21.65 4.50
C SER A 80 20.24 -21.07 5.78
N ASN A 81 19.13 -20.38 5.69
CA ASN A 81 18.43 -19.93 6.87
C ASN A 81 17.93 -21.18 7.59
N THR A 82 18.24 -21.34 8.87
CA THR A 82 17.69 -22.46 9.63
C THR A 82 16.26 -22.10 9.99
N ASP A 83 15.30 -22.76 9.33
CA ASP A 83 13.88 -22.63 9.65
C ASP A 83 13.58 -23.33 10.98
N HIS A 84 13.12 -22.58 11.97
CA HIS A 84 12.77 -23.05 13.30
C HIS A 84 11.28 -23.43 13.45
N SER A 85 10.47 -23.28 12.41
CA SER A 85 9.01 -23.50 12.41
C SER A 85 8.56 -24.86 12.95
N ALA A 86 9.41 -25.89 12.83
CA ALA A 86 9.10 -27.21 13.36
C ALA A 86 9.01 -27.24 14.90
N ARG A 87 9.82 -26.42 15.57
CA ARG A 87 9.95 -26.37 17.05
C ARG A 87 9.25 -25.16 17.65
N GLU A 88 9.27 -24.02 16.96
CA GLU A 88 8.75 -22.73 17.38
C GLU A 88 7.47 -22.44 16.60
N LYS A 89 6.32 -22.52 17.26
CA LYS A 89 5.00 -22.30 16.65
C LYS A 89 4.59 -20.86 16.78
N GLU A 90 5.36 -19.97 16.17
CA GLU A 90 5.10 -18.52 16.18
C GLU A 90 5.45 -17.87 14.84
N ILE A 91 4.88 -16.68 14.62
CA ILE A 91 5.16 -15.77 13.49
C ILE A 91 5.18 -14.36 14.04
N ASN A 92 6.20 -13.56 13.68
CA ASN A 92 6.22 -12.11 13.86
C ASN A 92 5.80 -11.47 12.54
N PHE A 93 4.59 -10.91 12.49
CA PHE A 93 3.98 -10.35 11.29
C PHE A 93 3.86 -8.83 11.37
N SER A 94 4.59 -8.09 10.53
CA SER A 94 4.49 -6.64 10.39
C SER A 94 3.64 -6.26 9.18
N ASN A 95 2.69 -5.36 9.39
CA ASN A 95 1.75 -4.91 8.38
C ASN A 95 1.47 -3.40 8.50
N TRP A 96 0.71 -2.88 7.55
CA TRP A 96 0.20 -1.52 7.53
C TRP A 96 -0.94 -1.35 8.53
N THR A 97 -1.15 -0.11 8.96
CA THR A 97 -2.27 0.25 9.84
C THR A 97 -3.61 -0.03 9.16
N GLN A 98 -4.54 -0.64 9.89
CA GLN A 98 -5.90 -1.00 9.42
C GLN A 98 -5.94 -2.00 8.25
N TYR A 99 -4.92 -2.80 8.08
CA TYR A 99 -4.80 -3.82 7.01
C TYR A 99 -5.12 -5.23 7.48
N MET A 100 -5.74 -5.37 8.65
CA MET A 100 -6.17 -6.64 9.25
C MET A 100 -7.53 -6.48 9.89
N ASP A 101 -8.40 -7.47 9.74
CA ASP A 101 -9.69 -7.49 10.42
C ASP A 101 -9.53 -7.38 11.92
N ILE A 102 -10.40 -6.58 12.54
CA ILE A 102 -10.39 -6.36 13.99
C ILE A 102 -11.81 -6.54 14.55
N SER A 103 -11.91 -7.16 15.71
CA SER A 103 -13.16 -7.33 16.44
C SER A 103 -13.75 -5.99 16.91
N ASP A 104 -15.06 -5.97 17.21
CA ASP A 104 -15.76 -4.75 17.65
C ASP A 104 -15.15 -4.14 18.92
N ASP A 105 -14.62 -4.98 19.82
CA ASP A 105 -13.93 -4.53 21.03
C ASP A 105 -12.49 -4.07 20.79
N LYS A 106 -12.01 -4.16 19.54
CA LYS A 106 -10.66 -3.78 19.08
C LYS A 106 -9.51 -4.49 19.77
N LYS A 107 -9.74 -5.70 20.28
CA LYS A 107 -8.72 -6.46 21.00
C LYS A 107 -8.21 -7.68 20.26
N HIS A 108 -8.93 -8.14 19.26
CA HIS A 108 -8.69 -9.38 18.56
C HIS A 108 -8.67 -9.18 17.06
N HIS A 109 -7.94 -10.04 16.37
CA HIS A 109 -7.94 -10.18 14.92
C HIS A 109 -8.59 -11.52 14.57
N PRO A 110 -9.91 -11.56 14.29
CA PRO A 110 -10.66 -12.81 14.18
C PRO A 110 -10.09 -13.83 13.20
N THR A 111 -9.54 -13.38 12.06
CA THR A 111 -8.92 -14.30 11.10
C THR A 111 -7.58 -14.84 11.61
N LEU A 112 -6.77 -14.06 12.32
CA LEU A 112 -5.53 -14.54 12.94
C LEU A 112 -5.81 -15.49 14.11
N ASP A 113 -6.82 -15.21 14.93
CA ASP A 113 -7.25 -16.09 16.00
C ASP A 113 -7.73 -17.45 15.45
N GLU A 114 -8.46 -17.42 14.32
CA GLU A 114 -8.88 -18.63 13.62
C GLU A 114 -7.70 -19.40 13.05
N PHE A 115 -6.71 -18.72 12.46
CA PHE A 115 -5.47 -19.36 12.01
C PHE A 115 -4.74 -20.07 13.16
N THR A 116 -4.58 -19.36 14.28
CA THR A 116 -3.96 -19.92 15.49
C THR A 116 -4.71 -21.16 15.99
N ARG A 117 -6.04 -21.10 16.04
CA ARG A 117 -6.88 -22.23 16.45
C ARG A 117 -6.75 -23.44 15.52
N ARG A 118 -6.63 -23.20 14.19
CA ARG A 118 -6.50 -24.27 13.18
C ARG A 118 -5.12 -24.93 13.19
N THR A 119 -4.06 -24.16 13.44
CA THR A 119 -2.67 -24.60 13.22
C THR A 119 -1.84 -24.76 14.50
N GLY A 120 -2.27 -24.14 15.60
CA GLY A 120 -1.48 -23.99 16.82
C GLY A 120 -0.35 -22.97 16.73
N ILE A 121 -0.23 -22.26 15.59
CA ILE A 121 0.81 -21.25 15.37
C ILE A 121 0.32 -19.91 15.90
N GLN A 122 1.07 -19.29 16.83
CA GLN A 122 0.77 -17.98 17.38
C GLN A 122 1.26 -16.88 16.42
N VAL A 123 0.44 -15.85 16.18
CA VAL A 123 0.82 -14.71 15.36
C VAL A 123 0.97 -13.47 16.23
N LYS A 124 2.19 -12.94 16.30
CA LYS A 124 2.48 -11.64 16.89
C LYS A 124 2.32 -10.60 15.78
N TYR A 125 1.10 -10.06 15.67
CA TYR A 125 0.76 -9.06 14.67
C TYR A 125 1.14 -7.66 15.14
N THR A 126 1.75 -6.86 14.26
CA THR A 126 2.18 -5.50 14.55
C THR A 126 1.90 -4.58 13.37
N GLU A 127 1.22 -3.47 13.61
CA GLU A 127 1.02 -2.39 12.65
C GLU A 127 2.16 -1.38 12.78
N ASP A 128 3.34 -1.69 12.24
CA ASP A 128 4.54 -0.86 12.33
C ASP A 128 5.07 -0.38 10.98
N ILE A 129 4.28 -0.59 9.93
CA ILE A 129 4.52 -0.05 8.57
C ILE A 129 3.56 1.11 8.35
N ASN A 130 4.12 2.32 8.25
CA ASN A 130 3.37 3.55 7.97
C ASN A 130 3.76 4.16 6.62
N ASP A 131 4.99 3.89 6.19
CA ASP A 131 5.57 4.35 4.93
C ASP A 131 6.66 3.36 4.50
N ASN A 132 6.74 3.06 3.19
CA ASN A 132 7.72 2.11 2.66
C ASN A 132 9.17 2.56 2.90
N VAL A 133 9.49 3.84 2.69
CA VAL A 133 10.85 4.36 2.81
C VAL A 133 11.29 4.38 4.28
N GLU A 134 10.38 4.81 5.16
CA GLU A 134 10.61 4.78 6.62
C GLU A 134 10.84 3.34 7.11
N PHE A 135 9.96 2.42 6.73
CA PHE A 135 10.08 1.01 7.13
C PHE A 135 11.35 0.36 6.57
N PHE A 136 11.66 0.61 5.30
CA PHE A 136 12.93 0.16 4.71
C PHE A 136 14.14 0.67 5.48
N GLY A 137 14.11 1.94 5.90
CA GLY A 137 15.15 2.52 6.76
C GLY A 137 15.34 1.77 8.08
N LYS A 138 14.24 1.25 8.66
CA LYS A 138 14.28 0.47 9.92
C LYS A 138 14.92 -0.90 9.74
N ILE A 139 14.62 -1.61 8.64
CA ILE A 139 15.07 -3.00 8.42
C ILE A 139 16.37 -3.11 7.63
N LYS A 140 16.72 -2.09 6.83
CA LYS A 140 17.92 -2.08 5.98
C LYS A 140 19.22 -2.41 6.70
N PRO A 141 19.55 -1.86 7.90
CA PRO A 141 20.81 -2.16 8.57
C PRO A 141 20.97 -3.64 8.89
N GLN A 142 19.92 -4.31 9.37
CA GLN A 142 19.95 -5.75 9.68
C GLN A 142 20.10 -6.56 8.40
N LEU A 143 19.29 -6.30 7.38
CA LEU A 143 19.35 -7.03 6.10
C LEU A 143 20.71 -6.88 5.41
N ALA A 144 21.25 -5.67 5.37
CA ALA A 144 22.58 -5.43 4.81
C ALA A 144 23.69 -6.10 5.63
N GLY A 145 23.53 -6.22 6.93
CA GLY A 145 24.42 -6.97 7.82
C GLY A 145 24.20 -8.48 7.82
N GLY A 146 23.28 -9.01 7.00
CA GLY A 146 22.94 -10.44 6.97
C GLY A 146 22.32 -10.94 8.29
N GLN A 147 21.64 -10.05 9.02
CA GLN A 147 21.02 -10.32 10.31
C GLN A 147 19.51 -10.53 10.17
N ASP A 148 18.94 -11.25 11.13
CA ASP A 148 17.50 -11.34 11.32
C ASP A 148 16.89 -9.98 11.70
N THR A 149 15.79 -9.60 11.04
CA THR A 149 15.04 -8.38 11.34
C THR A 149 14.10 -8.54 12.54
N GLY A 150 13.98 -9.75 13.08
CA GLY A 150 12.97 -10.11 14.07
C GLY A 150 11.55 -10.22 13.49
N ARG A 151 11.41 -10.24 12.16
CA ARG A 151 10.15 -10.36 11.42
C ARG A 151 10.17 -11.58 10.54
N ASP A 152 9.08 -12.35 10.55
CA ASP A 152 8.93 -13.55 9.72
C ASP A 152 8.10 -13.26 8.46
N LEU A 153 7.18 -12.30 8.55
CA LEU A 153 6.31 -11.88 7.46
C LEU A 153 6.15 -10.36 7.47
N ILE A 154 6.26 -9.75 6.30
CA ILE A 154 6.09 -8.30 6.08
C ILE A 154 5.23 -8.04 4.86
N VAL A 155 4.54 -6.90 4.83
CA VAL A 155 3.72 -6.46 3.69
C VAL A 155 4.31 -5.20 3.08
N LEU A 156 4.73 -5.25 1.81
CA LEU A 156 5.36 -4.12 1.12
C LEU A 156 4.77 -3.90 -0.26
N THR A 157 4.73 -2.65 -0.68
CA THR A 157 4.32 -2.27 -2.04
C THR A 157 5.30 -2.81 -3.08
N ASP A 158 4.83 -3.06 -4.30
CA ASP A 158 5.54 -3.67 -5.43
C ASP A 158 7.00 -3.26 -5.56
N TRP A 159 7.23 -1.95 -5.62
CA TRP A 159 8.56 -1.41 -5.91
C TRP A 159 9.57 -1.71 -4.78
N LEU A 160 9.10 -1.72 -3.52
CA LEU A 160 9.97 -2.07 -2.40
C LEU A 160 10.15 -3.58 -2.29
N ALA A 161 9.09 -4.37 -2.57
CA ALA A 161 9.18 -5.81 -2.69
C ALA A 161 10.20 -6.22 -3.77
N ALA A 162 10.11 -5.60 -4.96
CA ALA A 162 11.06 -5.78 -6.05
C ALA A 162 12.50 -5.44 -5.64
N ARG A 163 12.69 -4.33 -4.89
CA ARG A 163 14.00 -3.93 -4.37
C ARG A 163 14.58 -4.97 -3.40
N LEU A 164 13.77 -5.48 -2.46
CA LEU A 164 14.24 -6.52 -1.53
C LEU A 164 14.64 -7.79 -2.25
N ILE A 165 13.84 -8.23 -3.24
CA ILE A 165 14.15 -9.42 -4.05
C ILE A 165 15.45 -9.21 -4.84
N ARG A 166 15.62 -8.07 -5.51
CA ARG A 166 16.83 -7.73 -6.26
C ARG A 166 18.09 -7.71 -5.39
N LEU A 167 17.97 -7.28 -4.13
CA LEU A 167 19.06 -7.24 -3.16
C LEU A 167 19.33 -8.60 -2.50
N GLY A 168 18.50 -9.64 -2.77
CA GLY A 168 18.58 -10.93 -2.10
C GLY A 168 18.15 -10.89 -0.62
N TRP A 169 17.28 -9.95 -0.28
CA TRP A 169 16.80 -9.71 1.09
C TRP A 169 15.40 -10.27 1.36
N ALA A 170 14.83 -10.98 0.39
CA ALA A 170 13.62 -11.81 0.55
C ALA A 170 13.98 -13.28 0.36
N GLN A 171 13.33 -14.18 1.10
CA GLN A 171 13.46 -15.61 0.95
C GLN A 171 12.58 -16.11 -0.20
N LYS A 172 13.10 -17.08 -0.96
CA LYS A 172 12.29 -17.80 -1.93
C LYS A 172 11.29 -18.68 -1.18
N LEU A 173 10.03 -18.61 -1.59
CA LEU A 173 8.94 -19.36 -0.98
C LEU A 173 8.94 -20.81 -1.47
N ASP A 174 8.51 -21.74 -0.60
CA ASP A 174 8.29 -23.14 -0.95
C ASP A 174 6.87 -23.34 -1.48
N PRO A 175 6.69 -23.64 -2.79
CA PRO A 175 5.36 -23.84 -3.36
C PRO A 175 4.55 -24.98 -2.70
N SER A 176 5.22 -25.95 -2.07
CA SER A 176 4.55 -27.06 -1.39
C SER A 176 3.74 -26.62 -0.17
N HIS A 177 4.05 -25.46 0.40
CA HIS A 177 3.33 -24.86 1.52
C HIS A 177 2.20 -23.90 1.09
N LEU A 178 2.04 -23.67 -0.22
CA LEU A 178 1.19 -22.62 -0.78
C LEU A 178 0.13 -23.13 -1.79
N PRO A 179 -0.54 -24.28 -1.51
CA PRO A 179 -1.48 -24.87 -2.47
C PRO A 179 -2.69 -23.96 -2.77
N HIS A 180 -3.28 -23.28 -1.77
CA HIS A 180 -4.40 -22.37 -1.98
C HIS A 180 -3.92 -21.08 -2.68
N ALA A 181 -2.78 -20.53 -2.26
CA ALA A 181 -2.20 -19.35 -2.87
C ALA A 181 -1.90 -19.58 -4.36
N TYR A 182 -1.34 -20.72 -4.71
CA TYR A 182 -1.09 -21.11 -6.09
C TYR A 182 -2.38 -21.29 -6.91
N ALA A 183 -3.37 -21.98 -6.34
CA ALA A 183 -4.61 -22.30 -7.03
C ALA A 183 -5.50 -21.04 -7.22
N ASN A 184 -5.64 -20.23 -6.18
CA ASN A 184 -6.66 -19.20 -6.07
C ASN A 184 -6.14 -17.78 -6.37
N LEU A 185 -4.83 -17.58 -6.60
CA LEU A 185 -4.31 -16.27 -7.01
C LEU A 185 -4.94 -15.84 -8.33
N SER A 186 -5.50 -14.65 -8.36
CA SER A 186 -6.08 -14.05 -9.56
C SER A 186 -5.04 -13.97 -10.70
N PRO A 187 -5.41 -14.35 -11.94
CA PRO A 187 -4.48 -14.42 -13.07
C PRO A 187 -3.69 -13.14 -13.33
N GLN A 188 -4.30 -11.97 -13.13
CA GLN A 188 -3.67 -10.66 -13.35
C GLN A 188 -2.45 -10.41 -12.45
N PHE A 189 -2.35 -11.11 -11.30
CA PHE A 189 -1.25 -10.92 -10.35
C PHE A 189 -0.16 -11.98 -10.43
N ARG A 190 -0.28 -12.98 -11.33
CA ARG A 190 0.63 -14.14 -11.36
C ARG A 190 2.02 -13.83 -11.90
N MET A 191 2.15 -12.84 -12.78
CA MET A 191 3.37 -12.64 -13.59
C MET A 191 3.85 -11.19 -13.56
N PRO A 192 4.08 -10.58 -12.36
CA PRO A 192 4.73 -9.28 -12.35
C PRO A 192 6.17 -9.42 -12.90
N ASP A 193 6.67 -8.39 -13.54
CA ASP A 193 8.00 -8.39 -14.18
C ASP A 193 9.15 -8.58 -13.18
N TRP A 194 8.94 -8.17 -11.92
CA TRP A 194 9.93 -8.23 -10.85
C TRP A 194 9.90 -9.54 -10.01
N ASP A 195 8.83 -10.34 -10.09
CA ASP A 195 8.70 -11.66 -9.43
C ASP A 195 7.83 -12.60 -10.28
N PRO A 196 8.27 -12.98 -11.48
CA PRO A 196 7.50 -13.86 -12.36
C PRO A 196 7.19 -15.21 -11.71
N GLY A 197 5.91 -15.57 -11.68
CA GLY A 197 5.44 -16.80 -11.04
C GLY A 197 5.39 -16.75 -9.53
N ARG A 198 5.57 -15.58 -8.93
CA ARG A 198 5.45 -15.38 -7.48
C ARG A 198 6.37 -16.28 -6.66
N ALA A 199 7.65 -16.30 -7.04
CA ALA A 199 8.65 -17.13 -6.38
C ALA A 199 9.05 -16.60 -4.98
N TYR A 200 8.82 -15.31 -4.70
CA TYR A 200 9.25 -14.64 -3.46
C TYR A 200 8.11 -13.93 -2.73
N SER A 201 6.97 -13.69 -3.39
CA SER A 201 5.90 -12.87 -2.84
C SER A 201 4.52 -13.34 -3.25
N TYR A 202 3.52 -13.01 -2.43
CA TYR A 202 2.12 -13.12 -2.80
C TYR A 202 1.38 -11.83 -2.46
N PRO A 203 0.47 -11.33 -3.32
CA PRO A 203 -0.31 -10.13 -3.03
C PRO A 203 -1.13 -10.26 -1.76
N TRP A 204 -1.04 -9.25 -0.90
CA TRP A 204 -1.98 -9.04 0.20
C TRP A 204 -3.25 -8.38 -0.31
N THR A 205 -3.08 -7.34 -1.11
CA THR A 205 -4.17 -6.64 -1.81
C THR A 205 -3.70 -6.13 -3.16
N GLY A 206 -4.65 -5.91 -4.08
CA GLY A 206 -4.46 -5.03 -5.23
C GLY A 206 -4.90 -3.61 -4.88
N ILE A 207 -4.25 -2.63 -5.48
CA ILE A 207 -4.50 -1.20 -5.24
C ILE A 207 -4.83 -0.52 -6.57
N PRO A 208 -6.11 -0.48 -6.98
CA PRO A 208 -6.50 0.30 -8.15
C PRO A 208 -6.44 1.80 -7.83
N THR A 209 -5.82 2.58 -8.72
CA THR A 209 -5.76 4.04 -8.64
C THR A 209 -6.76 4.64 -9.60
N VAL A 210 -7.71 5.39 -9.07
CA VAL A 210 -8.87 5.92 -9.79
C VAL A 210 -8.95 7.45 -9.68
N ILE A 211 -9.90 8.07 -10.39
CA ILE A 211 -10.29 9.45 -10.13
C ILE A 211 -11.47 9.44 -9.16
N ALA A 212 -11.31 10.07 -7.99
CA ALA A 212 -12.39 10.32 -7.06
C ALA A 212 -12.84 11.78 -7.13
N TYR A 213 -14.15 12.03 -6.96
CA TYR A 213 -14.69 13.38 -6.92
C TYR A 213 -15.90 13.48 -5.99
N ASN A 214 -16.06 14.68 -5.42
CA ASN A 214 -17.22 15.02 -4.63
C ASN A 214 -18.26 15.67 -5.57
N ALA A 215 -19.38 14.95 -5.83
CA ALA A 215 -20.40 15.38 -6.79
C ALA A 215 -21.03 16.73 -6.40
N LYS A 216 -21.19 17.00 -5.11
CA LYS A 216 -21.68 18.30 -4.62
C LYS A 216 -20.67 19.42 -4.90
N ALA A 217 -19.39 19.15 -4.69
CA ALA A 217 -18.32 20.12 -4.91
C ALA A 217 -18.06 20.38 -6.40
N THR A 218 -18.35 19.41 -7.30
CA THR A 218 -18.26 19.60 -8.76
C THR A 218 -19.55 20.15 -9.39
N GLY A 219 -20.58 20.43 -8.57
CA GLY A 219 -21.89 20.88 -9.07
C GLY A 219 -22.64 19.79 -9.88
N GLY A 220 -22.42 18.53 -9.56
CA GLY A 220 -22.99 17.37 -10.25
C GLY A 220 -22.21 16.93 -11.51
N LYS A 221 -21.15 17.64 -11.87
CA LYS A 221 -20.31 17.31 -13.01
C LYS A 221 -19.47 16.07 -12.73
N LYS A 222 -19.51 15.09 -13.63
CA LYS A 222 -18.59 13.94 -13.59
C LYS A 222 -17.17 14.37 -13.95
N VAL A 223 -16.18 13.87 -13.22
CA VAL A 223 -14.75 14.03 -13.50
C VAL A 223 -14.17 12.65 -13.78
N ASP A 224 -13.75 12.38 -15.01
CA ASP A 224 -13.35 11.04 -15.45
C ASP A 224 -12.07 10.99 -16.31
N SER A 225 -11.28 12.05 -16.33
CA SER A 225 -9.98 12.07 -17.00
C SER A 225 -8.97 12.95 -16.28
N ILE A 226 -7.68 12.63 -16.45
CA ILE A 226 -6.58 13.46 -15.95
C ILE A 226 -6.57 14.80 -16.68
N THR A 227 -6.91 14.82 -17.96
CA THR A 227 -7.10 16.07 -18.72
C THR A 227 -8.11 16.98 -18.04
N GLN A 228 -9.28 16.48 -17.57
CA GLN A 228 -10.23 17.32 -16.82
C GLN A 228 -9.66 17.83 -15.50
N LEU A 229 -8.95 16.97 -14.74
CA LEU A 229 -8.29 17.41 -13.51
C LEU A 229 -7.33 18.57 -13.77
N LEU A 230 -6.57 18.53 -14.87
CA LEU A 230 -5.51 19.48 -15.16
C LEU A 230 -5.94 20.71 -15.95
N ASP A 231 -7.06 20.64 -16.71
CA ASP A 231 -7.43 21.71 -17.65
C ASP A 231 -8.81 22.35 -17.39
N ASP A 232 -9.67 21.70 -16.58
CA ASP A 232 -10.99 22.27 -16.29
C ASP A 232 -10.88 23.46 -15.33
N PRO A 233 -11.16 24.70 -15.79
CA PRO A 233 -11.03 25.88 -14.94
C PRO A 233 -12.00 25.88 -13.75
N SER A 234 -13.11 25.13 -13.81
CA SER A 234 -14.06 25.03 -12.70
C SER A 234 -13.49 24.25 -11.51
N LEU A 235 -12.41 23.47 -11.73
CA LEU A 235 -11.72 22.70 -10.70
C LEU A 235 -10.46 23.41 -10.16
N LYS A 236 -10.13 24.59 -10.66
CA LYS A 236 -8.88 25.28 -10.30
C LYS A 236 -8.69 25.44 -8.80
N GLY A 237 -7.52 25.03 -8.31
CA GLY A 237 -7.13 25.09 -6.90
C GLY A 237 -7.88 24.09 -6.00
N ARG A 238 -8.60 23.13 -6.60
CA ARG A 238 -9.40 22.12 -5.89
C ARG A 238 -9.13 20.70 -6.40
N VAL A 239 -7.97 20.47 -7.01
CA VAL A 239 -7.53 19.19 -7.54
C VAL A 239 -6.38 18.65 -6.69
N GLY A 240 -6.44 17.37 -6.37
CA GLY A 240 -5.38 16.62 -5.67
C GLY A 240 -4.74 15.54 -6.55
N PHE A 241 -3.46 15.32 -6.34
CA PHE A 241 -2.73 14.17 -6.86
C PHE A 241 -2.08 13.39 -5.71
N LEU A 242 -1.71 12.14 -5.94
CA LEU A 242 -1.00 11.34 -4.95
C LEU A 242 0.48 11.73 -4.91
N SER A 243 1.06 11.73 -3.69
CA SER A 243 2.50 11.87 -3.49
C SER A 243 3.27 10.58 -3.85
N GLU A 244 2.57 9.48 -4.14
CA GLU A 244 3.18 8.30 -4.74
C GLU A 244 3.46 8.55 -6.22
N MET A 245 4.73 8.51 -6.58
CA MET A 245 5.21 8.85 -7.91
C MET A 245 4.59 7.96 -8.99
N ARG A 246 4.53 6.66 -8.75
CA ARG A 246 4.09 5.66 -9.74
C ARG A 246 2.63 5.82 -10.10
N ASP A 247 1.80 6.18 -9.11
CA ASP A 247 0.38 6.46 -9.34
C ASP A 247 0.19 7.74 -10.14
N SER A 248 0.76 8.85 -9.67
CA SER A 248 0.55 10.17 -10.29
C SER A 248 1.17 10.26 -11.69
N ILE A 249 2.38 9.75 -11.87
CA ILE A 249 3.04 9.69 -13.18
C ILE A 249 2.35 8.66 -14.08
N GLY A 250 2.02 7.47 -13.58
CA GLY A 250 1.37 6.42 -14.37
C GLY A 250 0.03 6.87 -14.92
N MET A 251 -0.84 7.48 -14.10
CA MET A 251 -2.11 8.05 -14.55
C MET A 251 -1.91 9.16 -15.58
N THR A 252 -0.86 9.96 -15.44
CA THR A 252 -0.52 11.03 -16.39
C THR A 252 0.02 10.47 -17.70
N LEU A 253 0.84 9.40 -17.66
CA LEU A 253 1.31 8.70 -18.85
C LEU A 253 0.14 8.13 -19.65
N LEU A 254 -0.83 7.48 -18.99
CA LEU A 254 -2.04 6.97 -19.65
C LEU A 254 -2.82 8.09 -20.35
N ASP A 255 -3.01 9.24 -19.71
CA ASP A 255 -3.68 10.41 -20.29
C ASP A 255 -2.92 10.96 -21.51
N LEU A 256 -1.59 10.85 -21.53
CA LEU A 256 -0.73 11.18 -22.67
C LEU A 256 -0.69 10.09 -23.75
N GLY A 257 -1.44 9.01 -23.62
CA GLY A 257 -1.44 7.87 -24.54
C GLY A 257 -0.15 7.05 -24.50
N LYS A 258 0.54 7.04 -23.36
CA LYS A 258 1.77 6.27 -23.12
C LYS A 258 1.48 5.07 -22.22
N ASP A 259 2.21 3.98 -22.44
CA ASP A 259 2.11 2.77 -21.63
C ASP A 259 3.00 2.87 -20.38
N PRO A 260 2.44 2.91 -19.16
CA PRO A 260 3.24 2.88 -17.93
C PRO A 260 4.09 1.64 -17.74
N GLY A 261 3.76 0.55 -18.45
CA GLY A 261 4.54 -0.68 -18.47
C GLY A 261 5.76 -0.62 -19.40
N ASN A 262 5.82 0.37 -20.31
CA ASN A 262 6.87 0.48 -21.31
C ASN A 262 7.09 1.92 -21.79
N PHE A 263 7.48 2.80 -20.88
CA PHE A 263 7.77 4.22 -21.17
C PHE A 263 9.28 4.49 -21.20
N THR A 264 9.66 5.59 -21.87
CA THR A 264 11.02 6.12 -21.95
C THR A 264 11.24 7.28 -20.97
N ASP A 265 12.52 7.70 -20.79
CA ASP A 265 12.85 8.92 -20.02
C ASP A 265 12.12 10.14 -20.55
N ALA A 266 12.01 10.27 -21.89
CA ALA A 266 11.29 11.38 -22.53
C ALA A 266 9.80 11.35 -22.23
N ASP A 267 9.17 10.18 -22.12
CA ASP A 267 7.76 10.02 -21.74
C ASP A 267 7.56 10.40 -20.26
N PHE A 268 8.49 9.97 -19.40
CA PHE A 268 8.48 10.37 -17.98
C PHE A 268 8.61 11.88 -17.83
N ASP A 269 9.54 12.52 -18.56
CA ASP A 269 9.75 13.97 -18.53
C ASP A 269 8.55 14.73 -19.09
N ALA A 270 7.84 14.17 -20.09
CA ALA A 270 6.59 14.73 -20.58
C ALA A 270 5.48 14.69 -19.51
N ALA A 271 5.36 13.58 -18.75
CA ALA A 271 4.41 13.48 -17.65
C ALA A 271 4.75 14.47 -16.51
N ILE A 272 6.02 14.58 -16.10
CA ILE A 272 6.49 15.60 -15.16
C ILE A 272 6.13 17.00 -15.66
N GLY A 273 6.41 17.33 -16.93
CA GLY A 273 6.08 18.63 -17.52
C GLY A 273 4.59 18.93 -17.55
N ARG A 274 3.75 17.90 -17.73
CA ARG A 274 2.28 18.03 -17.70
C ARG A 274 1.78 18.37 -16.30
N LEU A 275 2.28 17.68 -15.28
CA LEU A 275 1.95 17.96 -13.87
C LEU A 275 2.52 19.31 -13.43
N GLN A 276 3.75 19.68 -13.85
CA GLN A 276 4.36 20.97 -13.53
C GLN A 276 3.50 22.15 -14.02
N LYS A 277 2.94 22.05 -15.22
CA LYS A 277 1.98 23.08 -15.71
C LYS A 277 0.75 23.20 -14.80
N GLY A 278 0.25 22.06 -14.26
CA GLY A 278 -0.83 22.05 -13.29
C GLY A 278 -0.46 22.73 -11.96
N VAL A 279 0.78 22.55 -11.51
CA VAL A 279 1.33 23.23 -10.32
C VAL A 279 1.47 24.74 -10.58
N ASP A 280 2.14 25.13 -11.67
CA ASP A 280 2.43 26.51 -12.01
C ASP A 280 1.16 27.36 -12.23
N SER A 281 0.13 26.76 -12.86
CA SER A 281 -1.18 27.39 -13.07
C SER A 281 -2.03 27.43 -11.80
N LYS A 282 -1.59 26.79 -10.72
CA LYS A 282 -2.36 26.58 -9.47
C LYS A 282 -3.66 25.78 -9.71
N GLN A 283 -3.70 24.96 -10.72
CA GLN A 283 -4.78 23.99 -10.96
C GLN A 283 -4.73 22.89 -9.88
N ILE A 284 -3.53 22.31 -9.68
CA ILE A 284 -3.26 21.36 -8.61
C ILE A 284 -3.12 22.13 -7.30
N ARG A 285 -3.93 21.76 -6.30
CA ARG A 285 -3.85 22.29 -4.94
C ARG A 285 -2.67 21.71 -4.19
N ARG A 286 -2.51 20.38 -4.23
CA ARG A 286 -1.45 19.65 -3.51
C ARG A 286 -1.29 18.21 -3.97
N PHE A 287 -0.16 17.62 -3.59
CA PHE A 287 0.09 16.19 -3.61
C PHE A 287 -0.02 15.65 -2.18
N THR A 288 -0.64 14.49 -2.00
CA THR A 288 -0.89 13.92 -0.67
C THR A 288 -0.75 12.40 -0.68
N GLY A 289 -0.47 11.81 0.50
CA GLY A 289 -0.85 10.43 0.79
C GLY A 289 -2.36 10.33 1.05
N ASN A 290 -2.78 9.56 2.04
CA ASN A 290 -4.21 9.38 2.39
C ASN A 290 -4.93 10.65 2.89
N ASP A 291 -4.21 11.75 3.14
CA ASP A 291 -4.79 13.01 3.64
C ASP A 291 -5.84 13.62 2.70
N TYR A 292 -5.87 13.23 1.41
CA TYR A 292 -6.89 13.71 0.46
C TYR A 292 -8.31 13.33 0.88
N THR A 293 -8.49 12.23 1.63
CA THR A 293 -9.79 11.71 2.02
C THR A 293 -10.62 12.74 2.79
N GLY A 294 -10.02 13.39 3.79
CA GLY A 294 -10.68 14.42 4.58
C GLY A 294 -11.06 15.65 3.76
N ASP A 295 -10.20 16.09 2.83
CA ASP A 295 -10.45 17.25 1.98
C ASP A 295 -11.51 16.95 0.92
N LEU A 296 -11.51 15.73 0.37
CA LEU A 296 -12.51 15.30 -0.61
C LEU A 296 -13.92 15.26 0.02
N VAL A 297 -14.03 14.72 1.24
CA VAL A 297 -15.30 14.67 1.98
C VAL A 297 -15.84 16.06 2.28
N LYS A 298 -14.98 17.00 2.70
CA LYS A 298 -15.35 18.40 2.98
C LYS A 298 -15.64 19.20 1.70
N GLY A 299 -15.17 18.71 0.53
CA GLY A 299 -15.25 19.44 -0.72
C GLY A 299 -14.17 20.50 -0.91
N ASP A 300 -13.15 20.56 -0.06
CA ASP A 300 -11.94 21.37 -0.24
C ASP A 300 -11.16 20.91 -1.48
N LEU A 301 -11.11 19.62 -1.72
CA LEU A 301 -10.83 19.02 -3.02
C LEU A 301 -12.17 18.68 -3.69
N ALA A 302 -12.32 19.13 -4.94
CA ALA A 302 -13.46 18.78 -5.77
C ALA A 302 -13.25 17.42 -6.43
N ALA A 303 -12.01 17.12 -6.84
CA ALA A 303 -11.62 15.85 -7.42
C ALA A 303 -10.12 15.57 -7.19
N CYS A 304 -9.75 14.30 -7.21
CA CYS A 304 -8.36 13.88 -7.05
C CYS A 304 -8.07 12.52 -7.68
N VAL A 305 -6.80 12.24 -7.90
CA VAL A 305 -6.30 10.87 -8.04
C VAL A 305 -6.33 10.21 -6.66
N ALA A 306 -6.87 9.00 -6.55
CA ALA A 306 -7.19 8.36 -5.27
C ALA A 306 -7.04 6.84 -5.34
N TRP A 307 -6.79 6.19 -4.22
CA TRP A 307 -6.77 4.74 -4.10
C TRP A 307 -8.19 4.18 -3.92
N GLY A 308 -8.48 3.10 -4.65
CA GLY A 308 -9.83 2.53 -4.74
C GLY A 308 -10.39 2.03 -3.41
N GLY A 309 -9.55 1.52 -2.51
CA GLY A 309 -9.97 1.10 -1.17
C GLY A 309 -10.49 2.26 -0.33
N ASP A 310 -9.75 3.37 -0.28
CA ASP A 310 -10.20 4.58 0.41
C ASP A 310 -11.52 5.09 -0.16
N VAL A 311 -11.63 5.11 -1.50
CA VAL A 311 -12.88 5.54 -2.17
C VAL A 311 -14.05 4.64 -1.81
N THR A 312 -13.83 3.32 -1.71
CA THR A 312 -14.86 2.37 -1.29
C THR A 312 -15.36 2.70 0.12
N GLN A 313 -14.43 2.93 1.05
CA GLN A 313 -14.76 3.29 2.44
C GLN A 313 -15.51 4.64 2.52
N LEU A 314 -15.00 5.66 1.83
CA LEU A 314 -15.63 6.99 1.82
C LEU A 314 -17.04 6.99 1.27
N ARG A 315 -17.31 6.18 0.25
CA ARG A 315 -18.64 6.05 -0.37
C ARG A 315 -19.67 5.36 0.52
N ALA A 316 -19.24 4.52 1.44
CA ALA A 316 -20.14 3.89 2.41
C ALA A 316 -20.80 4.93 3.32
N ASP A 317 -20.05 5.99 3.70
CA ASP A 317 -20.52 7.02 4.62
C ASP A 317 -20.99 8.31 3.92
N ASN A 318 -20.54 8.55 2.68
CA ASN A 318 -20.85 9.77 1.95
C ASN A 318 -21.25 9.46 0.48
N PRO A 319 -22.54 9.50 0.15
CA PRO A 319 -23.05 9.21 -1.20
C PRO A 319 -22.63 10.28 -2.25
N ASP A 320 -22.16 11.47 -1.84
CA ASP A 320 -21.66 12.48 -2.75
C ASP A 320 -20.26 12.14 -3.29
N ILE A 321 -19.54 11.22 -2.64
CA ILE A 321 -18.27 10.73 -3.15
C ILE A 321 -18.52 9.74 -4.29
N LYS A 322 -17.96 10.05 -5.43
CA LYS A 322 -18.04 9.24 -6.66
C LYS A 322 -16.63 8.93 -7.15
N TYR A 323 -16.54 7.95 -8.03
CA TYR A 323 -15.30 7.66 -8.75
C TYR A 323 -15.55 7.43 -10.23
N ALA A 324 -14.49 7.48 -10.98
CA ALA A 324 -14.46 7.11 -12.39
C ALA A 324 -13.17 6.37 -12.71
N ILE A 325 -13.31 5.37 -13.57
CA ILE A 325 -12.19 4.75 -14.27
C ILE A 325 -12.00 5.51 -15.58
N PRO A 326 -10.87 6.17 -15.81
CA PRO A 326 -10.61 6.87 -17.06
C PRO A 326 -10.72 5.95 -18.28
N ALA A 327 -11.13 6.51 -19.41
CA ALA A 327 -11.17 5.75 -20.66
C ALA A 327 -9.78 5.25 -21.09
N ALA A 328 -8.73 6.02 -20.76
CA ALA A 328 -7.34 5.68 -21.01
C ALA A 328 -6.81 4.52 -20.16
N GLY A 329 -7.55 4.10 -19.12
CA GLY A 329 -7.14 3.08 -18.17
C GLY A 329 -6.84 3.64 -16.78
N TYR A 330 -6.38 2.76 -15.89
CA TYR A 330 -6.03 3.11 -14.52
C TYR A 330 -4.79 2.34 -14.06
N MET A 331 -4.08 2.91 -13.08
CA MET A 331 -2.93 2.23 -12.48
C MET A 331 -3.39 1.20 -11.47
N THR A 332 -2.68 0.09 -11.41
CA THR A 332 -2.80 -0.90 -10.34
C THR A 332 -1.44 -1.30 -9.83
N SER A 333 -1.31 -1.36 -8.52
CA SER A 333 -0.16 -1.89 -7.80
C SER A 333 -0.62 -3.00 -6.85
N THR A 334 0.30 -3.64 -6.15
CA THR A 334 -0.01 -4.61 -5.10
C THR A 334 0.78 -4.30 -3.84
N ASP A 335 0.19 -4.55 -2.68
CA ASP A 335 0.96 -4.75 -1.47
C ASP A 335 1.18 -6.25 -1.29
N ASN A 336 2.41 -6.64 -0.98
CA ASN A 336 2.85 -8.02 -1.11
C ASN A 336 3.39 -8.56 0.20
N LEU A 337 2.99 -9.78 0.53
CA LEU A 337 3.54 -10.61 1.60
C LEU A 337 4.91 -11.14 1.19
N LEU A 338 5.93 -10.88 2.01
CA LEU A 338 7.30 -11.38 1.83
C LEU A 338 7.84 -11.96 3.12
N VAL A 339 8.67 -12.97 3.00
CA VAL A 339 9.49 -13.51 4.08
C VAL A 339 10.88 -12.86 4.00
N PRO A 340 11.28 -12.00 4.96
CA PRO A 340 12.59 -11.36 4.92
C PRO A 340 13.74 -12.38 4.97
N ALA A 341 14.88 -12.02 4.39
CA ALA A 341 16.09 -12.81 4.56
C ALA A 341 16.40 -12.99 6.06
N LYS A 342 16.83 -14.20 6.44
CA LYS A 342 17.13 -14.59 7.83
C LYS A 342 15.91 -14.66 8.78
N ALA A 343 14.67 -14.54 8.28
CA ALA A 343 13.48 -14.85 9.08
C ALA A 343 13.55 -16.28 9.61
N ARG A 344 13.14 -16.48 10.85
CA ARG A 344 13.33 -17.76 11.56
C ARG A 344 12.21 -18.75 11.35
N HIS A 345 11.02 -18.27 10.93
CA HIS A 345 9.83 -19.10 10.88
C HIS A 345 9.20 -19.08 9.47
N GLN A 346 10.03 -19.34 8.44
CA GLN A 346 9.61 -19.31 7.03
C GLN A 346 8.42 -20.22 6.76
N SER A 347 8.48 -21.50 7.14
CA SER A 347 7.38 -22.45 6.89
C SER A 347 6.09 -22.08 7.63
N ASN A 348 6.17 -21.43 8.79
CA ASN A 348 4.99 -20.93 9.48
C ASN A 348 4.40 -19.72 8.73
N ALA A 349 5.25 -18.78 8.27
CA ALA A 349 4.84 -17.61 7.49
C ALA A 349 4.17 -18.03 6.17
N GLU A 350 4.74 -19.00 5.45
CA GLU A 350 4.16 -19.57 4.23
C GLU A 350 2.77 -20.16 4.45
N LYS A 351 2.55 -20.85 5.58
CA LYS A 351 1.22 -21.37 5.96
C LYS A 351 0.22 -20.23 6.23
N LEU A 352 0.68 -19.11 6.79
CA LEU A 352 -0.18 -17.94 6.98
C LEU A 352 -0.51 -17.26 5.64
N ILE A 353 0.45 -17.20 4.72
CA ILE A 353 0.20 -16.75 3.36
C ILE A 353 -0.89 -17.61 2.72
N ASP A 354 -0.71 -18.92 2.71
CA ASP A 354 -1.65 -19.87 2.10
C ASP A 354 -3.06 -19.79 2.72
N TYR A 355 -3.13 -19.61 4.04
CA TYR A 355 -4.39 -19.47 4.78
C TYR A 355 -5.22 -18.27 4.29
N TYR A 356 -4.59 -17.14 3.96
CA TYR A 356 -5.30 -15.97 3.45
C TYR A 356 -5.76 -16.12 1.98
N TYR A 357 -5.36 -17.18 1.31
CA TYR A 357 -5.85 -17.57 0.00
C TYR A 357 -6.96 -18.63 0.03
N ASP A 358 -7.39 -19.10 1.23
CA ASP A 358 -8.63 -19.87 1.43
C ASP A 358 -9.83 -18.93 1.23
N LEU A 359 -10.77 -19.29 0.33
CA LEU A 359 -11.83 -18.39 -0.16
C LEU A 359 -12.65 -17.74 0.98
N PRO A 360 -13.15 -18.48 2.01
CA PRO A 360 -13.86 -17.87 3.12
C PRO A 360 -13.02 -16.89 3.94
N VAL A 361 -11.71 -17.12 4.05
CA VAL A 361 -10.78 -16.24 4.78
C VAL A 361 -10.51 -14.98 3.99
N ALA A 362 -10.21 -15.12 2.71
CA ALA A 362 -10.02 -14.01 1.78
C ALA A 362 -11.24 -13.08 1.73
N ALA A 363 -12.45 -13.66 1.74
CA ALA A 363 -13.69 -12.90 1.78
C ALA A 363 -13.83 -12.04 3.05
N LYS A 364 -13.49 -12.59 4.21
CA LYS A 364 -13.51 -11.85 5.50
C LYS A 364 -12.53 -10.68 5.47
N LEU A 365 -11.32 -10.93 5.00
CA LEU A 365 -10.29 -9.88 4.88
C LEU A 365 -10.73 -8.80 3.90
N ALA A 366 -11.18 -9.16 2.70
CA ALA A 366 -11.64 -8.22 1.67
C ALA A 366 -12.81 -7.36 2.15
N ALA A 367 -13.76 -7.96 2.90
CA ALA A 367 -14.88 -7.23 3.50
C ALA A 367 -14.43 -6.18 4.51
N PHE A 368 -13.32 -6.41 5.21
CA PHE A 368 -12.79 -5.48 6.19
C PHE A 368 -11.96 -4.36 5.54
N ILE A 369 -10.94 -4.73 4.73
CA ILE A 369 -9.98 -3.76 4.19
C ILE A 369 -10.54 -2.96 3.01
N ASN A 370 -11.55 -3.50 2.28
CA ASN A 370 -12.22 -2.88 1.13
C ASN A 370 -11.29 -2.56 -0.07
N TYR A 371 -10.12 -3.16 -0.13
CA TYR A 371 -9.21 -3.10 -1.28
C TYR A 371 -9.43 -4.27 -2.23
N GLN A 372 -8.83 -4.21 -3.41
CA GLN A 372 -9.00 -5.27 -4.40
C GLN A 372 -8.49 -6.61 -3.85
N CYS A 373 -9.37 -7.61 -3.84
CA CYS A 373 -9.04 -8.94 -3.41
C CYS A 373 -8.16 -9.65 -4.45
N PRO A 374 -6.99 -10.19 -4.06
CA PRO A 374 -6.13 -10.90 -4.99
C PRO A 374 -6.56 -12.35 -5.24
N VAL A 375 -7.60 -12.81 -4.55
CA VAL A 375 -8.08 -14.20 -4.57
C VAL A 375 -9.23 -14.32 -5.56
N ASP A 376 -9.07 -15.17 -6.57
CA ASP A 376 -10.12 -15.49 -7.53
C ASP A 376 -11.16 -16.44 -6.92
N GLY A 377 -12.42 -16.38 -7.40
CA GLY A 377 -13.52 -17.22 -6.92
C GLY A 377 -14.16 -16.79 -5.60
N VAL A 378 -13.71 -15.70 -4.98
CA VAL A 378 -14.14 -15.28 -3.62
C VAL A 378 -15.55 -14.64 -3.58
N ARG A 379 -16.15 -14.33 -4.75
CA ARG A 379 -17.38 -13.53 -4.86
C ARG A 379 -18.55 -14.08 -4.04
N ASP A 380 -18.80 -15.38 -4.10
CA ASP A 380 -19.92 -16.00 -3.41
C ASP A 380 -19.75 -15.98 -1.88
N ASP A 381 -18.53 -16.13 -1.39
CA ASP A 381 -18.22 -16.03 0.04
C ASP A 381 -18.30 -14.58 0.53
N LEU A 382 -17.84 -13.62 -0.28
CA LEU A 382 -17.98 -12.21 0.03
C LEU A 382 -19.45 -11.76 0.02
N ALA A 383 -20.28 -12.30 -0.89
CA ALA A 383 -21.72 -12.00 -0.95
C ALA A 383 -22.48 -12.50 0.29
N LYS A 384 -22.02 -13.55 0.95
CA LYS A 384 -22.60 -14.03 2.23
C LYS A 384 -22.31 -13.06 3.38
N ILE A 385 -21.21 -12.30 3.30
CA ILE A 385 -20.82 -11.29 4.30
C ILE A 385 -21.48 -9.96 3.97
N ASP A 386 -21.30 -9.47 2.75
CA ASP A 386 -21.86 -8.21 2.26
C ASP A 386 -22.09 -8.29 0.74
N PRO A 387 -23.36 -8.40 0.30
CA PRO A 387 -23.69 -8.45 -1.12
C PRO A 387 -23.29 -7.20 -1.91
N ALA A 388 -23.23 -6.02 -1.28
CA ALA A 388 -22.84 -4.78 -1.95
C ALA A 388 -21.33 -4.77 -2.23
N LEU A 389 -20.51 -5.26 -1.31
CA LEU A 389 -19.07 -5.39 -1.53
C LEU A 389 -18.75 -6.43 -2.63
N ALA A 390 -19.52 -7.52 -2.71
CA ALA A 390 -19.35 -8.52 -3.77
C ALA A 390 -19.68 -7.99 -5.18
N GLN A 391 -20.43 -6.89 -5.28
CA GLN A 391 -20.72 -6.19 -6.54
C GLN A 391 -19.79 -4.98 -6.78
N ASN A 392 -18.92 -4.66 -5.84
CA ASN A 392 -18.01 -3.53 -5.98
C ASN A 392 -16.82 -3.91 -6.87
N GLU A 393 -16.73 -3.29 -8.04
CA GLU A 393 -15.65 -3.54 -9.01
C GLU A 393 -14.27 -3.10 -8.53
N LEU A 394 -14.17 -2.19 -7.53
CA LEU A 394 -12.90 -1.82 -6.91
C LEU A 394 -12.36 -2.93 -5.99
N ILE A 395 -13.22 -3.85 -5.52
CA ILE A 395 -12.83 -5.00 -4.70
C ILE A 395 -12.70 -6.25 -5.58
N LEU A 396 -13.69 -6.49 -6.45
CA LEU A 396 -13.75 -7.64 -7.35
C LEU A 396 -13.98 -7.15 -8.79
N PRO A 397 -12.91 -6.65 -9.45
CA PRO A 397 -13.02 -6.13 -10.80
C PRO A 397 -13.52 -7.22 -11.76
N ASP A 398 -14.37 -6.82 -12.69
CA ASP A 398 -14.77 -7.67 -13.79
C ASP A 398 -13.67 -7.69 -14.88
N ARG A 399 -13.91 -8.50 -15.92
CA ARG A 399 -12.98 -8.61 -17.05
C ARG A 399 -12.80 -7.29 -17.80
N ALA A 400 -13.86 -6.47 -17.90
CA ALA A 400 -13.81 -5.21 -18.63
C ALA A 400 -12.98 -4.16 -17.86
N MET A 401 -13.11 -4.12 -16.54
CA MET A 401 -12.26 -3.29 -15.69
C MET A 401 -10.82 -3.76 -15.71
N THR A 402 -10.58 -5.06 -15.50
CA THR A 402 -9.21 -5.64 -15.51
C THR A 402 -8.48 -5.36 -16.82
N ALA A 403 -9.18 -5.37 -17.96
CA ALA A 403 -8.58 -5.07 -19.27
C ALA A 403 -8.07 -3.62 -19.42
N LYS A 404 -8.43 -2.72 -18.50
CA LYS A 404 -7.98 -1.32 -18.45
C LYS A 404 -6.92 -1.07 -17.39
N SER A 405 -6.50 -2.11 -16.67
CA SER A 405 -5.48 -1.98 -15.63
C SER A 405 -4.08 -1.95 -16.25
N HIS A 406 -3.24 -1.08 -15.70
CA HIS A 406 -1.84 -0.95 -16.07
C HIS A 406 -0.97 -0.95 -14.82
N SER A 407 0.17 -1.64 -14.90
CA SER A 407 1.18 -1.60 -13.84
C SER A 407 2.35 -0.71 -14.28
N PHE A 408 2.96 -0.04 -13.32
CA PHE A 408 4.18 0.71 -13.59
C PHE A 408 5.33 -0.28 -13.78
N ARG A 409 6.15 -0.09 -14.82
CA ARG A 409 7.29 -0.99 -15.05
C ARG A 409 8.30 -0.92 -13.91
N SER A 410 9.01 -1.99 -13.69
CA SER A 410 10.13 -1.98 -12.76
C SER A 410 11.22 -1.00 -13.22
N LEU A 411 11.80 -0.32 -12.26
CA LEU A 411 12.90 0.63 -12.47
C LEU A 411 14.23 0.01 -12.03
N SER A 412 15.28 0.31 -12.76
CA SER A 412 16.65 0.13 -12.27
C SER A 412 16.92 1.08 -11.09
N GLU A 413 17.92 0.82 -10.27
CA GLU A 413 18.30 1.69 -9.15
C GLU A 413 18.64 3.13 -9.61
N ALA A 414 19.26 3.26 -10.77
CA ALA A 414 19.62 4.56 -11.35
C ALA A 414 18.37 5.34 -11.78
N GLU A 415 17.44 4.67 -12.51
CA GLU A 415 16.16 5.27 -12.90
C GLU A 415 15.32 5.63 -11.70
N GLU A 416 15.21 4.74 -10.71
CA GLU A 416 14.45 4.97 -9.49
C GLU A 416 14.96 6.22 -8.78
N THR A 417 16.27 6.35 -8.58
CA THR A 417 16.88 7.54 -7.97
C THR A 417 16.61 8.80 -8.79
N ALA A 418 16.79 8.74 -10.12
CA ALA A 418 16.62 9.91 -10.98
C ALA A 418 15.15 10.37 -11.05
N TYR A 419 14.21 9.44 -11.16
CA TYR A 419 12.79 9.75 -11.26
C TYR A 419 12.21 10.25 -9.93
N GLU A 420 12.58 9.62 -8.82
CA GLU A 420 12.20 10.09 -7.48
C GLU A 420 12.71 11.51 -7.22
N GLN A 421 13.93 11.85 -7.63
CA GLN A 421 14.45 13.21 -7.52
C GLN A 421 13.64 14.23 -8.35
N LYS A 422 13.29 13.87 -9.59
CA LYS A 422 12.47 14.72 -10.45
C LYS A 422 11.07 14.92 -9.86
N PHE A 423 10.48 13.85 -9.35
CA PHE A 423 9.13 13.90 -8.78
C PHE A 423 9.11 14.64 -7.44
N SER A 424 10.09 14.41 -6.55
CA SER A 424 10.24 15.15 -5.28
C SER A 424 10.37 16.65 -5.54
N LYS A 425 11.14 17.05 -6.56
CA LYS A 425 11.26 18.45 -6.95
C LYS A 425 9.91 19.03 -7.41
N LEU A 426 9.12 18.26 -8.17
CA LEU A 426 7.79 18.67 -8.64
C LEU A 426 6.83 18.93 -7.48
N ILE A 427 6.81 18.01 -6.49
CA ILE A 427 5.86 18.09 -5.37
C ILE A 427 6.33 19.01 -4.24
N GLY A 428 7.58 19.52 -4.31
CA GLY A 428 8.16 20.41 -3.31
C GLY A 428 8.63 19.68 -2.05
N ALA A 429 9.02 18.40 -2.17
CA ALA A 429 9.49 17.53 -1.09
C ALA A 429 11.03 17.41 -1.06
#